data_59d02e0dd8f233a372d7197bc784180c
#
_entry.id   59d02e0dd8f233a372d7197bc784180c
#
_cell.length_a   1.000
_cell.length_b   1.000
_cell.length_c   1.000
_cell.angle_alpha   90.00
_cell.angle_beta   90.00
_cell.angle_gamma   90.00
#
_symmetry.space_group_name_H-M   'P 1'
#
loop_
_entity.id
_entity.type
_entity.pdbx_description
1 polymer ?
#
loop_
_entity_poly.entity_id
_entity_poly.type
_entity_poly.pdbx_seq_one_letter_code
_entity_poly.pdbx_strand_id
1 'polypeptide(L)' 'MAGTAVLPEDQKIFSMQELKENGFSQYKVSKLVDEGKLIKLNKSYYENA' A
#
# COMPACT_ATOMS: atom_id res chain seq x y z
N MET A 1 -3.35 19.25 -8.90
CA MET A 1 -4.15 18.18 -9.19
C MET A 1 -3.95 17.05 -8.22
N ALA A 2 -4.95 16.35 -8.03
CA ALA A 2 -4.90 15.29 -7.09
C ALA A 2 -3.84 14.31 -7.51
N GLY A 3 -2.97 14.05 -6.63
CA GLY A 3 -1.94 13.10 -6.93
C GLY A 3 -2.52 11.72 -7.06
N THR A 4 -1.96 10.99 -7.97
CA THR A 4 -2.23 9.58 -8.04
C THR A 4 -1.37 8.92 -6.98
N ALA A 5 -1.98 8.11 -6.13
CA ALA A 5 -1.22 7.37 -5.14
C ALA A 5 -0.41 6.30 -5.85
N VAL A 6 0.89 6.38 -5.71
CA VAL A 6 1.79 5.45 -6.38
C VAL A 6 2.73 4.84 -5.35
N LEU A 7 2.89 3.53 -5.43
CA LEU A 7 3.81 2.83 -4.54
C LEU A 7 5.24 2.96 -5.06
N PRO A 8 6.20 3.29 -4.20
CA PRO A 8 7.60 3.30 -4.60
C PRO A 8 8.03 1.88 -4.98
N GLU A 9 8.61 1.74 -6.16
CA GLU A 9 8.97 0.41 -6.65
C GLU A 9 10.19 -0.16 -5.95
N ASP A 10 11.03 0.72 -5.42
CA ASP A 10 12.25 0.30 -4.76
C ASP A 10 12.06 0.03 -3.28
N GLN A 11 10.88 0.24 -2.76
CA GLN A 11 10.57 -0.03 -1.37
C GLN A 11 9.81 -1.34 -1.26
N LYS A 12 10.31 -2.23 -0.40
CA LYS A 12 9.75 -3.55 -0.29
C LYS A 12 8.64 -3.63 0.75
N ILE A 13 8.84 -2.96 1.88
CA ILE A 13 7.92 -3.04 3.02
C ILE A 13 7.29 -1.69 3.26
N PHE A 14 5.99 -1.67 3.46
CA PHE A 14 5.24 -0.45 3.75
C PHE A 14 4.47 -0.64 5.03
N SER A 15 4.45 0.40 5.88
CA SER A 15 3.54 0.39 7.02
C SER A 15 2.20 0.95 6.57
N MET A 16 1.15 0.59 7.29
CA MET A 16 -0.18 1.10 6.98
C MET A 16 -0.22 2.61 7.08
N GLN A 17 0.49 3.15 8.07
CA GLN A 17 0.56 4.60 8.24
C GLN A 17 1.21 5.25 7.04
N GLU A 18 2.28 4.65 6.55
CA GLU A 18 2.99 5.17 5.38
C GLU A 18 2.10 5.16 4.15
N LEU A 19 1.34 4.11 3.97
CA LEU A 19 0.42 4.02 2.85
C LEU A 19 -0.65 5.09 2.93
N LYS A 20 -1.16 5.35 4.13
CA LYS A 20 -2.14 6.41 4.32
C LYS A 20 -1.55 7.78 4.01
N GLU A 21 -0.31 8.00 4.39
CA GLU A 21 0.36 9.27 4.11
C GLU A 21 0.58 9.45 2.61
N ASN A 22 0.68 8.37 1.88
CA ASN A 22 0.83 8.42 0.42
C ASN A 22 -0.50 8.48 -0.31
N GLY A 23 -1.59 8.59 0.42
CA GLY A 23 -2.90 8.76 -0.19
C GLY A 23 -3.68 7.48 -0.37
N PHE A 24 -3.23 6.38 0.20
CA PHE A 24 -3.95 5.12 0.11
C PHE A 24 -4.91 4.99 1.29
N SER A 25 -6.18 4.80 0.99
CA SER A 25 -7.15 4.50 2.04
C SER A 25 -7.10 3.01 2.34
N GLN A 26 -7.71 2.63 3.45
CA GLN A 26 -7.78 1.22 3.81
C GLN A 26 -8.45 0.41 2.71
N TYR A 27 -9.46 0.98 2.09
CA TYR A 27 -10.15 0.34 0.97
C TYR A 27 -9.20 0.09 -0.20
N LYS A 28 -8.40 1.09 -0.54
CA LYS A 28 -7.45 0.94 -1.65
C LYS A 28 -6.37 -0.08 -1.33
N VAL A 29 -5.88 -0.07 -0.10
CA VAL A 29 -4.87 -1.04 0.31
C VAL A 29 -5.45 -2.45 0.23
N SER A 30 -6.66 -2.65 0.73
CA SER A 30 -7.32 -3.95 0.63
C SER A 30 -7.46 -4.39 -0.82
N LYS A 31 -7.81 -3.46 -1.67
CA LYS A 31 -7.98 -3.76 -3.09
C LYS A 31 -6.67 -4.18 -3.72
N LEU A 32 -5.58 -3.51 -3.37
CA LEU A 32 -4.26 -3.88 -3.90
C LEU A 32 -3.86 -5.27 -3.45
N VAL A 33 -4.15 -5.62 -2.21
CA VAL A 33 -3.89 -6.97 -1.71
C VAL A 33 -4.72 -7.98 -2.48
N ASP A 34 -5.98 -7.66 -2.70
CA ASP A 34 -6.88 -8.55 -3.41
C ASP A 34 -6.44 -8.77 -4.86
N GLU A 35 -5.85 -7.74 -5.46
CA GLU A 35 -5.36 -7.83 -6.83
C GLU A 35 -3.97 -8.46 -6.94
N GLY A 36 -3.35 -8.76 -5.83
CA GLY A 36 -2.03 -9.35 -5.83
C GLY A 36 -0.89 -8.37 -5.97
N LYS A 37 -1.16 -7.09 -5.81
CA LYS A 37 -0.12 -6.06 -5.91
C LYS A 37 0.57 -5.79 -4.59
N LEU A 38 -0.06 -6.15 -3.50
CA LEU A 38 0.51 -6.06 -2.18
C LEU A 38 0.28 -7.37 -1.45
N ILE A 39 1.20 -7.72 -0.58
CA ILE A 39 1.08 -8.89 0.27
C ILE A 39 0.93 -8.41 1.69
N LYS A 40 -0.14 -8.81 2.35
CA LYS A 40 -0.38 -8.42 3.74
C LYS A 40 0.49 -9.29 4.64
N LEU A 41 1.41 -8.66 5.34
CA LEU A 41 2.27 -9.37 6.27
C LEU A 41 1.62 -9.46 7.65
N ASN A 42 1.02 -8.35 8.09
CA ASN A 42 0.25 -8.32 9.32
C ASN A 42 -0.63 -7.07 9.29
N LYS A 43 -1.22 -6.72 10.43
CA LYS A 43 -2.14 -5.58 10.50
C LYS A 43 -1.49 -4.27 10.09
N SER A 44 -0.19 -4.14 10.32
CA SER A 44 0.49 -2.86 10.18
C SER A 44 1.42 -2.80 8.98
N TYR A 45 1.76 -3.93 8.39
CA TYR A 45 2.79 -3.97 7.36
C TYR A 45 2.34 -4.74 6.14
N TYR A 46 2.78 -4.25 4.99
CA TYR A 46 2.50 -4.86 3.71
C TYR A 46 3.79 -4.95 2.91
N GLU A 47 3.88 -5.94 2.07
CA GLU A 47 5.04 -6.14 1.23
C GLU A 47 4.67 -5.90 -0.22
N ASN A 48 5.58 -5.27 -0.95
CA ASN A 48 5.40 -5.05 -2.38
C ASN A 48 5.52 -6.41 -3.09
N ALA A 49 4.48 -6.78 -3.79
CA ALA A 49 4.46 -8.08 -4.48
C ALA A 49 5.31 -8.08 -5.73
#